data_c2909ea3e076cc5a42a62bb60b01776b
#
_entry.id   c2909ea3e076cc5a42a62bb60b01776b
#
_cell.length_a   1.000
_cell.length_b   1.000
_cell.length_c   1.000
_cell.angle_alpha   90.00
_cell.angle_beta   90.00
_cell.angle_gamma   90.00
#
_symmetry.space_group_name_H-M   'P 1'
#
loop_
_entity.id
_entity.type
_entity.pdbx_description
1 polymer ?
#
loop_
_entity_poly.entity_id
_entity_poly.type
_entity_poly.pdbx_seq_one_letter_code
_entity_poly.pdbx_strand_id
1 'polypeptide(L)'
;EINAMRRSAVEKLNEQTKITVDCAPFVSAGGIEKCAEPYYTARFADPEAIPDRHPFKRIFIPIWSTIEDFVDNRAGVEIPRGLFGMEEELKNRLAKLKKAGVKNALCSNLGAYKTAKEMGFNVFGDFGLYVFNSNTASMINSPILSFELTLERANRINAEDTGIIGYGKVPLMLTRNCPIKNNIGCYECMKQGTLTDRKGYKFPVKCSPYPCVEILNPIPIYLGDRMNEIHTDFIHFYFTDESKNEVEKIIDMYNTSAEYGEKYTRGLYYRGVL
;
A
#
# COMPACT_ATOMS: atom_id res chain seq x y z
N GLU A 1 -32.60 -5.28 39.60
CA GLU A 1 -32.12 -6.68 39.76
C GLU A 1 -31.44 -7.20 38.49
N ILE A 2 -32.11 -7.23 37.33
CA ILE A 2 -31.54 -7.70 36.04
C ILE A 2 -30.29 -6.94 35.64
N ASN A 3 -30.25 -5.60 35.78
CA ASN A 3 -29.09 -4.79 35.46
C ASN A 3 -27.88 -5.08 36.39
N ALA A 4 -28.13 -5.43 37.65
CA ALA A 4 -27.08 -5.83 38.58
C ALA A 4 -26.51 -7.19 38.19
N MET A 5 -27.34 -8.15 37.84
CA MET A 5 -26.93 -9.46 37.36
C MET A 5 -26.10 -9.34 36.06
N ARG A 6 -26.53 -8.50 35.13
CA ARG A 6 -25.79 -8.25 33.88
C ARG A 6 -24.41 -7.65 34.13
N ARG A 7 -24.30 -6.65 35.02
CA ARG A 7 -23.00 -6.07 35.40
C ARG A 7 -22.08 -7.11 36.02
N SER A 8 -22.59 -7.88 37.02
CA SER A 8 -21.81 -8.94 37.65
C SER A 8 -21.35 -10.03 36.67
N ALA A 9 -22.17 -10.41 35.69
CA ALA A 9 -21.79 -11.36 34.65
C ALA A 9 -20.69 -10.81 33.75
N VAL A 10 -20.74 -9.53 33.34
CA VAL A 10 -19.71 -8.86 32.56
C VAL A 10 -18.41 -8.71 33.34
N GLU A 11 -18.48 -8.36 34.63
CA GLU A 11 -17.30 -8.29 35.51
C GLU A 11 -16.60 -9.64 35.62
N LYS A 12 -17.34 -10.70 35.87
CA LYS A 12 -16.78 -12.07 35.93
C LYS A 12 -16.18 -12.52 34.60
N LEU A 13 -16.80 -12.18 33.48
CA LEU A 13 -16.25 -12.47 32.15
C LEU A 13 -14.94 -11.73 31.90
N ASN A 14 -14.89 -10.44 32.25
CA ASN A 14 -13.69 -9.63 32.14
C ASN A 14 -12.54 -10.15 33.02
N GLU A 15 -12.85 -10.66 34.22
CA GLU A 15 -11.85 -11.28 35.09
C GLU A 15 -11.29 -12.58 34.50
N GLN A 16 -12.13 -13.41 33.89
CA GLN A 16 -11.71 -14.66 33.26
C GLN A 16 -10.91 -14.44 31.96
N THR A 17 -11.14 -13.30 31.29
CA THR A 17 -10.46 -12.96 30.04
C THR A 17 -9.22 -12.08 30.22
N LYS A 18 -8.85 -11.73 31.45
CA LYS A 18 -7.60 -11.00 31.74
C LYS A 18 -6.41 -11.89 31.37
N ILE A 19 -5.79 -11.58 30.24
CA ILE A 19 -4.51 -12.15 29.84
C ILE A 19 -3.42 -11.21 30.35
N THR A 20 -2.59 -11.70 31.25
CA THR A 20 -1.36 -10.99 31.64
C THR A 20 -0.32 -11.29 30.57
N VAL A 21 0.07 -10.29 29.81
CA VAL A 21 1.14 -10.41 28.81
C VAL A 21 2.41 -9.87 29.47
N ASP A 22 3.41 -10.73 29.64
CA ASP A 22 4.75 -10.28 29.97
C ASP A 22 5.35 -9.58 28.76
N CYS A 23 5.35 -8.26 28.80
CA CYS A 23 6.00 -7.46 27.75
C CYS A 23 7.51 -7.42 28.03
N ALA A 24 8.30 -7.90 27.07
CA ALA A 24 9.74 -7.65 27.11
C ALA A 24 9.99 -6.13 27.13
N PRO A 25 11.03 -5.67 27.87
CA PRO A 25 11.35 -4.26 27.90
C PRO A 25 11.65 -3.75 26.49
N PHE A 26 11.17 -2.56 26.20
CA PHE A 26 11.41 -1.90 24.92
C PHE A 26 12.92 -1.64 24.75
N VAL A 27 13.51 -2.22 23.72
CA VAL A 27 14.88 -1.94 23.33
C VAL A 27 14.83 -0.95 22.16
N SER A 28 15.31 0.26 22.38
CA SER A 28 15.48 1.24 21.31
C SER A 28 16.49 0.69 20.29
N ALA A 29 16.11 0.61 19.04
CA ALA A 29 17.06 0.32 17.98
C ALA A 29 18.14 1.41 17.93
N GLY A 30 19.41 1.04 17.75
CA GLY A 30 20.49 1.99 17.51
C GLY A 30 20.21 2.84 16.27
N GLY A 31 20.85 4.01 16.17
CA GLY A 31 20.68 4.89 15.01
C GLY A 31 21.11 4.18 13.72
N ILE A 32 20.24 4.19 12.70
CA ILE A 32 20.52 3.69 11.35
C ILE A 32 20.82 4.88 10.46
N GLU A 33 21.93 4.83 9.73
CA GLU A 33 22.26 5.85 8.74
C GLU A 33 21.32 5.73 7.54
N LYS A 34 20.59 6.80 7.23
CA LYS A 34 19.64 6.85 6.13
C LYS A 34 20.34 7.16 4.80
N CYS A 35 19.80 6.68 3.70
CA CYS A 35 20.31 6.96 2.36
C CYS A 35 20.24 8.46 2.06
N ALA A 36 21.29 9.03 1.46
CA ALA A 36 21.33 10.46 1.11
C ALA A 36 20.32 10.82 0.01
N GLU A 37 20.05 9.88 -0.91
CA GLU A 37 19.08 10.04 -2.00
C GLU A 37 18.15 8.81 -2.03
N PRO A 38 16.81 9.01 -1.94
CA PRO A 38 15.87 7.90 -2.00
C PRO A 38 15.82 7.28 -3.39
N TYR A 39 15.79 5.95 -3.47
CA TYR A 39 15.51 5.27 -4.72
C TYR A 39 13.99 5.14 -4.95
N TYR A 40 13.60 4.76 -6.17
CA TYR A 40 12.20 4.68 -6.55
C TYR A 40 11.72 3.23 -6.66
N THR A 41 10.48 3.01 -6.19
CA THR A 41 9.71 1.79 -6.41
C THR A 41 8.34 2.17 -6.94
N ALA A 42 7.64 1.25 -7.61
CA ALA A 42 6.31 1.56 -8.14
C ALA A 42 5.35 0.37 -8.06
N ARG A 43 4.09 0.69 -7.91
CA ARG A 43 2.97 -0.22 -8.14
C ARG A 43 2.17 0.30 -9.32
N PHE A 44 1.80 -0.58 -10.24
CA PHE A 44 0.98 -0.28 -11.41
C PHE A 44 -0.31 -1.10 -11.37
N ALA A 45 -1.47 -0.46 -11.46
CA ALA A 45 -2.73 -1.17 -11.60
C ALA A 45 -2.87 -1.81 -12.99
N ASP A 46 -2.28 -1.19 -14.01
CA ASP A 46 -2.22 -1.65 -15.38
C ASP A 46 -0.75 -1.86 -15.80
N PRO A 47 -0.34 -3.09 -16.14
CA PRO A 47 1.01 -3.36 -16.63
C PRO A 47 1.36 -2.62 -17.94
N GLU A 48 0.39 -2.27 -18.77
CA GLU A 48 0.62 -1.56 -20.03
C GLU A 48 1.07 -0.10 -19.81
N ALA A 49 0.82 0.44 -18.62
CA ALA A 49 1.28 1.78 -18.24
C ALA A 49 2.77 1.84 -17.86
N ILE A 50 3.46 0.71 -17.77
CA ILE A 50 4.88 0.66 -17.40
C ILE A 50 5.72 1.16 -18.57
N PRO A 51 6.58 2.21 -18.38
CA PRO A 51 7.48 2.68 -19.42
C PRO A 51 8.56 1.66 -19.77
N ASP A 52 9.03 1.66 -21.02
CA ASP A 52 10.11 0.76 -21.47
C ASP A 52 11.44 1.06 -20.74
N ARG A 53 11.64 2.33 -20.36
CA ARG A 53 12.76 2.79 -19.54
C ARG A 53 12.23 3.50 -18.30
N HIS A 54 12.66 3.06 -17.14
CA HIS A 54 12.20 3.63 -15.87
C HIS A 54 13.26 3.46 -14.77
N PRO A 55 13.28 4.33 -13.74
CA PRO A 55 14.25 4.32 -12.64
C PRO A 55 13.90 3.35 -11.51
N PHE A 56 12.76 2.66 -11.58
CA PHE A 56 12.26 1.86 -10.46
C PHE A 56 13.15 0.65 -10.19
N LYS A 57 13.62 0.51 -8.95
CA LYS A 57 14.33 -0.69 -8.46
C LYS A 57 13.39 -1.88 -8.29
N ARG A 58 12.11 -1.64 -8.00
CA ARG A 58 11.08 -2.66 -7.84
C ARG A 58 9.80 -2.17 -8.47
N ILE A 59 9.12 -3.07 -9.17
CA ILE A 59 7.80 -2.83 -9.77
C ILE A 59 6.85 -3.90 -9.28
N PHE A 60 5.65 -3.51 -8.88
CA PHE A 60 4.61 -4.44 -8.45
C PHE A 60 3.37 -4.27 -9.30
N ILE A 61 2.80 -5.40 -9.74
CA ILE A 61 1.54 -5.46 -10.49
C ILE A 61 0.58 -6.42 -9.81
N PRO A 62 -0.75 -6.25 -9.97
CA PRO A 62 -1.72 -7.11 -9.28
C PRO A 62 -1.47 -8.58 -9.58
N ILE A 63 -1.50 -9.43 -8.55
CA ILE A 63 -1.18 -10.87 -8.65
C ILE A 63 -2.02 -11.62 -9.68
N TRP A 64 -3.23 -11.13 -9.98
CA TRP A 64 -4.14 -11.74 -10.95
C TRP A 64 -3.92 -11.26 -12.39
N SER A 65 -2.99 -10.33 -12.62
CA SER A 65 -2.59 -9.91 -13.96
C SER A 65 -1.72 -10.96 -14.64
N THR A 66 -1.60 -10.86 -15.97
CA THR A 66 -0.71 -11.70 -16.78
C THR A 66 0.73 -11.21 -16.59
N ILE A 67 1.43 -11.77 -15.61
CA ILE A 67 2.80 -11.38 -15.25
C ILE A 67 3.83 -12.35 -15.83
N GLU A 68 3.41 -13.50 -16.31
CA GLU A 68 4.28 -14.56 -16.81
C GLU A 68 5.17 -14.09 -17.98
N ASP A 69 4.69 -13.11 -18.75
CA ASP A 69 5.42 -12.48 -19.86
C ASP A 69 6.29 -11.30 -19.40
N PHE A 70 6.20 -10.89 -18.12
CA PHE A 70 6.86 -9.72 -17.57
C PHE A 70 8.02 -10.12 -16.66
N VAL A 71 9.00 -10.81 -17.21
CA VAL A 71 10.16 -11.34 -16.45
C VAL A 71 11.31 -10.32 -16.42
N ASP A 72 11.11 -9.22 -15.73
CA ASP A 72 12.21 -8.39 -15.21
C ASP A 72 12.53 -8.86 -13.78
N ASN A 73 13.81 -8.96 -13.42
CA ASN A 73 14.25 -9.28 -12.05
C ASN A 73 13.73 -8.28 -10.99
N ARG A 74 13.27 -7.11 -11.41
CA ARG A 74 12.67 -6.05 -10.59
C ARG A 74 11.16 -6.24 -10.40
N ALA A 75 10.53 -7.07 -11.24
CA ALA A 75 9.09 -7.29 -11.21
C ALA A 75 8.68 -8.17 -10.02
N GLY A 76 7.54 -7.85 -9.45
CA GLY A 76 6.89 -8.57 -8.38
C GLY A 76 5.38 -8.46 -8.47
N VAL A 77 4.70 -9.15 -7.57
CA VAL A 77 3.24 -9.12 -7.51
C VAL A 77 2.76 -8.36 -6.28
N GLU A 78 1.70 -7.58 -6.46
CA GLU A 78 0.93 -7.00 -5.38
C GLU A 78 -0.15 -8.00 -4.95
N ILE A 79 -0.16 -8.37 -3.67
CA ILE A 79 -1.18 -9.22 -3.08
C ILE A 79 -2.28 -8.33 -2.48
N PRO A 80 -3.56 -8.59 -2.76
CA PRO A 80 -4.68 -7.78 -2.28
C PRO A 80 -4.69 -7.59 -0.76
N ARG A 81 -5.10 -6.40 -0.29
CA ARG A 81 -5.26 -6.09 1.14
C ARG A 81 -6.29 -6.99 1.83
N GLY A 82 -7.34 -7.40 1.13
CA GLY A 82 -8.34 -8.34 1.62
C GLY A 82 -8.51 -9.52 0.66
N LEU A 83 -8.40 -10.73 1.16
CA LEU A 83 -8.51 -11.96 0.35
C LEU A 83 -9.94 -12.50 0.32
N PHE A 84 -10.73 -12.28 1.38
CA PHE A 84 -12.14 -12.65 1.47
C PHE A 84 -12.44 -14.13 1.13
N GLY A 85 -11.60 -15.05 1.59
CA GLY A 85 -11.73 -16.48 1.36
C GLY A 85 -11.02 -17.01 0.12
N MET A 86 -10.14 -16.20 -0.50
CA MET A 86 -9.32 -16.60 -1.66
C MET A 86 -7.90 -17.05 -1.28
N GLU A 87 -7.70 -17.51 -0.05
CA GLU A 87 -6.37 -17.89 0.44
C GLU A 87 -5.77 -19.08 -0.33
N GLU A 88 -6.59 -20.06 -0.71
CA GLU A 88 -6.13 -21.21 -1.48
C GLU A 88 -5.82 -20.84 -2.95
N GLU A 89 -6.66 -20.00 -3.56
CA GLU A 89 -6.38 -19.46 -4.90
C GLU A 89 -5.08 -18.64 -4.90
N LEU A 90 -4.85 -17.84 -3.84
CA LEU A 90 -3.61 -17.12 -3.66
C LEU A 90 -2.40 -18.05 -3.63
N LYS A 91 -2.43 -19.12 -2.82
CA LYS A 91 -1.34 -20.11 -2.75
C LYS A 91 -1.08 -20.77 -4.09
N ASN A 92 -2.14 -21.18 -4.78
CA ASN A 92 -2.06 -21.78 -6.11
C ASN A 92 -1.45 -20.81 -7.14
N ARG A 93 -1.85 -19.54 -7.10
CA ARG A 93 -1.30 -18.52 -7.99
C ARG A 93 0.17 -18.23 -7.68
N LEU A 94 0.54 -18.05 -6.41
CA LEU A 94 1.92 -17.87 -5.98
C LEU A 94 2.81 -19.05 -6.41
N ALA A 95 2.33 -20.29 -6.30
CA ALA A 95 3.07 -21.46 -6.74
C ALA A 95 3.36 -21.44 -8.25
N LYS A 96 2.39 -21.02 -9.07
CA LYS A 96 2.56 -20.85 -10.55
C LYS A 96 3.58 -19.75 -10.85
N LEU A 97 3.44 -18.59 -10.22
CA LEU A 97 4.33 -17.45 -10.40
C LEU A 97 5.77 -17.73 -9.99
N LYS A 98 5.96 -18.48 -8.90
CA LYS A 98 7.29 -18.92 -8.48
C LYS A 98 7.95 -19.82 -9.52
N LYS A 99 7.20 -20.76 -10.14
CA LYS A 99 7.69 -21.60 -11.24
C LYS A 99 8.04 -20.78 -12.48
N ALA A 100 7.32 -19.68 -12.73
CA ALA A 100 7.61 -18.74 -13.82
C ALA A 100 8.79 -17.79 -13.50
N GLY A 101 9.39 -17.88 -12.31
CA GLY A 101 10.57 -17.08 -11.94
C GLY A 101 10.28 -15.79 -11.18
N VAL A 102 9.02 -15.48 -10.86
CA VAL A 102 8.66 -14.32 -10.04
C VAL A 102 9.16 -14.53 -8.60
N LYS A 103 9.91 -13.54 -8.07
CA LYS A 103 10.56 -13.65 -6.76
C LYS A 103 10.01 -12.69 -5.71
N ASN A 104 9.39 -11.60 -6.12
CA ASN A 104 9.04 -10.48 -5.26
C ASN A 104 7.52 -10.41 -5.03
N ALA A 105 7.10 -10.11 -3.80
CA ALA A 105 5.69 -9.93 -3.44
C ALA A 105 5.51 -8.73 -2.51
N LEU A 106 4.63 -7.79 -2.87
CA LEU A 106 4.19 -6.66 -2.05
C LEU A 106 2.92 -7.07 -1.30
N CYS A 107 2.93 -6.96 0.02
CA CYS A 107 1.85 -7.48 0.87
C CYS A 107 1.29 -6.39 1.78
N SER A 108 -0.03 -6.22 1.73
CA SER A 108 -0.78 -5.24 2.51
C SER A 108 -1.49 -5.83 3.73
N ASN A 109 -1.36 -7.15 4.00
CA ASN A 109 -1.88 -7.80 5.20
C ASN A 109 -0.92 -8.89 5.71
N LEU A 110 -0.92 -9.14 7.02
CA LEU A 110 0.01 -10.06 7.67
C LEU A 110 -0.17 -11.52 7.25
N GLY A 111 -1.40 -11.94 6.94
CA GLY A 111 -1.66 -13.30 6.47
C GLY A 111 -1.01 -13.58 5.12
N ALA A 112 -1.19 -12.66 4.16
CA ALA A 112 -0.54 -12.74 2.85
C ALA A 112 0.98 -12.62 2.97
N TYR A 113 1.48 -11.71 3.84
CA TYR A 113 2.90 -11.54 4.12
C TYR A 113 3.55 -12.85 4.59
N LYS A 114 2.93 -13.50 5.58
CA LYS A 114 3.38 -14.79 6.10
C LYS A 114 3.35 -15.87 5.02
N THR A 115 2.22 -16.02 4.31
CA THR A 115 2.04 -17.04 3.26
C THR A 115 3.09 -16.88 2.15
N ALA A 116 3.29 -15.68 1.61
CA ALA A 116 4.27 -15.44 0.57
C ALA A 116 5.71 -15.71 1.06
N LYS A 117 6.04 -15.33 2.30
CA LYS A 117 7.34 -15.60 2.93
C LYS A 117 7.59 -17.11 3.09
N GLU A 118 6.63 -17.86 3.59
CA GLU A 118 6.72 -19.32 3.74
C GLU A 118 6.85 -20.02 2.38
N MET A 119 6.27 -19.48 1.33
CA MET A 119 6.43 -19.96 -0.04
C MET A 119 7.76 -19.52 -0.70
N GLY A 120 8.61 -18.77 0.02
CA GLY A 120 9.97 -18.41 -0.39
C GLY A 120 10.02 -17.25 -1.38
N PHE A 121 9.08 -16.29 -1.29
CA PHE A 121 9.17 -14.99 -1.96
C PHE A 121 9.98 -14.00 -1.12
N ASN A 122 10.63 -13.06 -1.79
CA ASN A 122 11.10 -11.82 -1.18
C ASN A 122 9.87 -10.96 -0.91
N VAL A 123 9.49 -10.80 0.35
CA VAL A 123 8.25 -10.10 0.71
C VAL A 123 8.56 -8.69 1.13
N PHE A 124 7.78 -7.73 0.64
CA PHE A 124 7.84 -6.31 0.94
C PHE A 124 6.55 -5.86 1.61
N GLY A 125 6.66 -4.99 2.61
CA GLY A 125 5.49 -4.45 3.30
C GLY A 125 4.86 -3.29 2.54
N ASP A 126 3.55 -3.37 2.28
CA ASP A 126 2.81 -2.25 1.72
C ASP A 126 2.16 -1.40 2.83
N PHE A 127 1.73 -0.18 2.49
CA PHE A 127 1.11 0.78 3.41
C PHE A 127 -0.07 0.19 4.22
N GLY A 128 -0.75 -0.84 3.71
CA GLY A 128 -1.84 -1.54 4.38
C GLY A 128 -1.43 -2.29 5.65
N LEU A 129 -0.15 -2.48 5.91
CA LEU A 129 0.38 -3.01 7.18
C LEU A 129 0.43 -1.95 8.28
N TYR A 130 0.09 -0.69 7.99
CA TYR A 130 0.01 0.42 8.94
C TYR A 130 1.25 0.58 9.81
N VAL A 131 2.41 0.66 9.18
CA VAL A 131 3.69 0.85 9.89
C VAL A 131 3.83 2.29 10.32
N PHE A 132 3.82 2.54 11.64
CA PHE A 132 3.82 3.88 12.26
C PHE A 132 5.03 4.15 13.16
N ASN A 133 5.84 3.15 13.46
CA ASN A 133 6.94 3.27 14.39
C ASN A 133 8.10 2.33 14.03
N SER A 134 9.27 2.60 14.61
CA SER A 134 10.50 1.86 14.31
C SER A 134 10.42 0.37 14.67
N ASN A 135 9.70 0.01 15.73
CA ASN A 135 9.59 -1.39 16.12
C ASN A 135 8.81 -2.20 15.09
N THR A 136 7.65 -1.69 14.65
CA THR A 136 6.88 -2.36 13.60
C THR A 136 7.66 -2.36 12.28
N ALA A 137 8.35 -1.26 11.96
CA ALA A 137 9.17 -1.15 10.75
C ALA A 137 10.29 -2.20 10.73
N SER A 138 10.97 -2.45 11.84
CA SER A 138 12.04 -3.47 11.93
C SER A 138 11.55 -4.92 11.78
N MET A 139 10.25 -5.17 11.95
CA MET A 139 9.65 -6.51 11.78
C MET A 139 9.21 -6.80 10.34
N ILE A 140 9.11 -5.76 9.51
CA ILE A 140 8.60 -5.83 8.14
C ILE A 140 9.74 -5.51 7.18
N ASN A 141 9.96 -6.34 6.19
CA ASN A 141 10.99 -6.09 5.18
C ASN A 141 10.57 -4.97 4.23
N SER A 142 11.42 -3.95 4.08
CA SER A 142 11.23 -2.80 3.19
C SER A 142 9.80 -2.22 3.24
N PRO A 143 9.31 -1.77 4.43
CA PRO A 143 7.94 -1.32 4.54
C PRO A 143 7.70 0.02 3.87
N ILE A 144 6.59 0.13 3.15
CA ILE A 144 5.99 1.41 2.82
C ILE A 144 5.27 1.88 4.08
N LEU A 145 5.75 2.97 4.67
CA LEU A 145 5.20 3.55 5.88
C LEU A 145 3.77 4.07 5.61
N SER A 146 2.97 4.12 6.68
CA SER A 146 1.61 4.64 6.54
C SER A 146 1.62 6.09 6.05
N PHE A 147 0.82 6.38 5.03
CA PHE A 147 0.62 7.74 4.51
C PHE A 147 -0.18 8.65 5.47
N GLU A 148 -0.57 8.13 6.64
CA GLU A 148 -1.17 8.90 7.73
C GLU A 148 -0.11 9.50 8.67
N LEU A 149 1.17 9.11 8.55
CA LEU A 149 2.28 9.76 9.23
C LEU A 149 2.55 11.15 8.64
N THR A 150 3.03 12.07 9.50
CA THR A 150 3.67 13.27 8.98
C THR A 150 5.02 12.91 8.38
N LEU A 151 5.50 13.70 7.42
CA LEU A 151 6.82 13.50 6.81
C LEU A 151 7.94 13.54 7.85
N GLU A 152 7.83 14.46 8.83
CA GLU A 152 8.76 14.54 9.94
C GLU A 152 8.83 13.23 10.75
N ARG A 153 7.67 12.62 11.06
CA ARG A 153 7.62 11.34 11.77
C ARG A 153 8.14 10.20 10.92
N ALA A 154 7.78 10.16 9.62
CA ALA A 154 8.29 9.15 8.69
C ALA A 154 9.82 9.18 8.61
N ASN A 155 10.42 10.37 8.50
CA ASN A 155 11.87 10.56 8.48
C ASN A 155 12.57 10.11 9.77
N ARG A 156 11.85 10.09 10.90
CA ARG A 156 12.38 9.63 12.21
C ARG A 156 12.24 8.12 12.44
N ILE A 157 11.59 7.39 11.54
CA ILE A 157 11.49 5.92 11.65
C ILE A 157 12.88 5.33 11.52
N ASN A 158 13.34 4.68 12.57
CA ASN A 158 14.65 4.06 12.66
C ASN A 158 14.54 2.57 12.32
N ALA A 159 14.55 2.25 11.04
CA ALA A 159 14.56 0.90 10.47
C ALA A 159 15.18 0.95 9.09
N GLU A 160 15.72 -0.17 8.64
CA GLU A 160 16.34 -0.30 7.32
C GLU A 160 15.30 -0.32 6.20
N ASP A 161 15.66 0.26 5.05
CA ASP A 161 14.94 0.19 3.78
C ASP A 161 13.45 0.58 3.91
N THR A 162 13.17 1.74 4.53
CA THR A 162 11.81 2.27 4.70
C THR A 162 11.46 3.27 3.60
N GLY A 163 10.18 3.29 3.18
CA GLY A 163 9.72 4.23 2.16
C GLY A 163 8.38 4.86 2.46
N ILE A 164 8.02 5.87 1.67
CA ILE A 164 6.73 6.56 1.72
C ILE A 164 6.06 6.55 0.35
N ILE A 165 4.73 6.73 0.32
CA ILE A 165 4.03 7.02 -0.94
C ILE A 165 4.31 8.48 -1.31
N GLY A 166 5.09 8.69 -2.37
CA GLY A 166 5.35 10.03 -2.90
C GLY A 166 4.30 10.48 -3.90
N TYR A 167 3.82 9.56 -4.73
CA TYR A 167 2.82 9.83 -5.76
C TYR A 167 1.69 8.81 -5.75
N GLY A 168 0.46 9.28 -6.01
CA GLY A 168 -0.67 8.46 -6.40
C GLY A 168 -1.98 8.80 -5.70
N LYS A 169 -3.07 8.27 -6.24
CA LYS A 169 -4.43 8.38 -5.67
C LYS A 169 -4.61 7.31 -4.58
N VAL A 170 -4.29 7.67 -3.33
CA VAL A 170 -4.35 6.71 -2.22
C VAL A 170 -5.78 6.21 -1.96
N PRO A 171 -5.95 4.94 -1.58
CA PRO A 171 -7.25 4.39 -1.26
C PRO A 171 -7.82 4.98 0.04
N LEU A 172 -9.02 5.52 -0.04
CA LEU A 172 -9.80 6.03 1.10
C LEU A 172 -10.67 4.94 1.73
N MET A 173 -11.10 3.96 0.93
CA MET A 173 -11.96 2.87 1.38
C MET A 173 -11.63 1.59 0.62
N LEU A 174 -11.65 0.48 1.36
CA LEU A 174 -11.61 -0.87 0.81
C LEU A 174 -12.95 -1.54 1.07
N THR A 175 -13.57 -2.11 0.06
CA THR A 175 -14.84 -2.82 0.19
C THR A 175 -14.86 -4.09 -0.65
N ARG A 176 -15.65 -5.08 -0.20
CA ARG A 176 -15.93 -6.29 -0.97
C ARG A 176 -17.04 -6.06 -2.00
N ASN A 177 -18.03 -5.26 -1.64
CA ASN A 177 -19.15 -4.96 -2.53
C ASN A 177 -18.85 -3.72 -3.36
N CYS A 178 -18.89 -3.88 -4.68
CA CYS A 178 -18.70 -2.76 -5.60
C CYS A 178 -19.97 -1.90 -5.68
N PRO A 179 -19.92 -0.62 -5.30
CA PRO A 179 -21.10 0.25 -5.36
C PRO A 179 -21.54 0.49 -6.81
N ILE A 180 -20.63 0.45 -7.77
CA ILE A 180 -20.95 0.65 -9.20
C ILE A 180 -21.67 -0.56 -9.76
N LYS A 181 -21.17 -1.78 -9.46
CA LYS A 181 -21.81 -3.03 -9.89
C LYS A 181 -23.26 -3.11 -9.45
N ASN A 182 -23.54 -2.66 -8.21
CA ASN A 182 -24.88 -2.71 -7.64
C ASN A 182 -25.87 -1.72 -8.30
N ASN A 183 -25.36 -0.71 -9.02
CA ASN A 183 -26.16 0.31 -9.69
C ASN A 183 -26.33 0.07 -11.21
N ILE A 184 -25.20 -0.02 -11.93
CA ILE A 184 -25.20 -0.13 -13.41
C ILE A 184 -24.64 -1.47 -13.94
N GLY A 185 -24.15 -2.34 -13.05
CA GLY A 185 -23.50 -3.60 -13.46
C GLY A 185 -22.05 -3.44 -13.92
N CYS A 186 -21.33 -4.58 -13.98
CA CYS A 186 -19.92 -4.57 -14.37
C CYS A 186 -19.71 -4.31 -15.86
N TYR A 187 -20.65 -4.73 -16.69
CA TYR A 187 -20.54 -4.59 -18.14
C TYR A 187 -20.56 -3.11 -18.56
N GLU A 188 -21.48 -2.32 -18.04
CA GLU A 188 -21.57 -0.89 -18.34
C GLU A 188 -20.47 -0.08 -17.65
N CYS A 189 -20.01 -0.50 -16.46
CA CYS A 189 -18.93 0.16 -15.72
C CYS A 189 -17.59 0.09 -16.48
N MET A 190 -17.30 -1.00 -17.21
CA MET A 190 -16.02 -1.22 -17.91
C MET A 190 -14.78 -0.95 -17.03
N LYS A 191 -14.88 -1.18 -15.72
CA LYS A 191 -13.86 -0.91 -14.68
C LYS A 191 -13.50 0.58 -14.48
N GLN A 192 -14.31 1.51 -14.98
CA GLN A 192 -14.09 2.97 -14.92
C GLN A 192 -15.13 3.67 -14.02
N GLY A 193 -15.65 2.98 -13.03
CA GLY A 193 -16.67 3.52 -12.14
C GLY A 193 -16.20 4.71 -11.33
N THR A 194 -17.12 5.62 -11.02
CA THR A 194 -16.87 6.82 -10.23
C THR A 194 -18.04 7.07 -9.29
N LEU A 195 -17.74 7.44 -8.03
CA LEU A 195 -18.72 7.97 -7.09
C LEU A 195 -18.57 9.50 -7.03
N THR A 196 -19.69 10.21 -7.01
CA THR A 196 -19.67 11.67 -6.89
C THR A 196 -20.28 12.07 -5.54
N ASP A 197 -19.58 12.90 -4.77
CA ASP A 197 -20.07 13.43 -3.52
C ASP A 197 -21.01 14.66 -3.72
N ARG A 198 -21.55 15.19 -2.62
CA ARG A 198 -22.45 16.34 -2.63
C ARG A 198 -21.77 17.64 -3.12
N LYS A 199 -20.43 17.68 -3.12
CA LYS A 199 -19.62 18.83 -3.57
C LYS A 199 -19.14 18.67 -5.00
N GLY A 200 -19.50 17.57 -5.69
CA GLY A 200 -19.12 17.29 -7.06
C GLY A 200 -17.75 16.64 -7.21
N TYR A 201 -17.06 16.22 -6.13
CA TYR A 201 -15.82 15.49 -6.24
C TYR A 201 -16.09 14.08 -6.75
N LYS A 202 -15.30 13.66 -7.74
CA LYS A 202 -15.40 12.35 -8.40
C LYS A 202 -14.33 11.42 -7.84
N PHE A 203 -14.75 10.43 -7.07
CA PHE A 203 -13.90 9.40 -6.45
C PHE A 203 -13.81 8.19 -7.37
N PRO A 204 -12.65 7.88 -7.95
CA PRO A 204 -12.50 6.69 -8.78
C PRO A 204 -12.75 5.41 -7.97
N VAL A 205 -13.47 4.47 -8.58
CA VAL A 205 -13.74 3.15 -8.00
C VAL A 205 -12.97 2.12 -8.82
N LYS A 206 -11.98 1.48 -8.22
CA LYS A 206 -11.09 0.51 -8.88
C LYS A 206 -11.32 -0.90 -8.36
N CYS A 207 -11.44 -1.85 -9.29
CA CYS A 207 -11.60 -3.28 -8.98
C CYS A 207 -10.24 -4.01 -8.92
N SER A 208 -9.14 -3.31 -8.85
CA SER A 208 -7.80 -3.84 -8.67
C SER A 208 -7.24 -3.28 -7.36
N PRO A 209 -6.65 -4.15 -6.52
CA PRO A 209 -6.51 -5.60 -6.70
C PRO A 209 -7.80 -6.38 -6.34
N TYR A 210 -8.25 -7.24 -7.25
CA TYR A 210 -9.35 -8.18 -6.98
C TYR A 210 -8.95 -9.17 -5.85
N PRO A 211 -9.82 -9.59 -4.91
CA PRO A 211 -11.28 -9.41 -4.87
C PRO A 211 -11.78 -8.11 -4.21
N CYS A 212 -10.90 -7.19 -3.92
CA CYS A 212 -11.23 -5.91 -3.31
C CYS A 212 -11.69 -4.89 -4.36
N VAL A 213 -12.48 -3.93 -3.90
CA VAL A 213 -12.82 -2.72 -4.62
C VAL A 213 -12.34 -1.55 -3.78
N GLU A 214 -11.54 -0.69 -4.37
CA GLU A 214 -10.99 0.51 -3.73
C GLU A 214 -11.67 1.76 -4.24
N ILE A 215 -12.04 2.63 -3.30
CA ILE A 215 -12.49 3.99 -3.60
C ILE A 215 -11.29 4.89 -3.33
N LEU A 216 -10.81 5.54 -4.38
CA LEU A 216 -9.58 6.32 -4.35
C LEU A 216 -9.85 7.80 -4.09
N ASN A 217 -8.85 8.48 -3.56
CA ASN A 217 -8.86 9.94 -3.50
C ASN A 217 -8.97 10.51 -4.94
N PRO A 218 -9.80 11.55 -5.18
CA PRO A 218 -9.98 12.13 -6.51
C PRO A 218 -8.70 12.81 -7.07
N ILE A 219 -7.78 13.22 -6.20
CA ILE A 219 -6.53 13.87 -6.55
C ILE A 219 -5.35 13.10 -5.98
N PRO A 220 -4.21 13.02 -6.70
CA PRO A 220 -3.05 12.29 -6.24
C PRO A 220 -2.34 13.01 -5.08
N ILE A 221 -1.64 12.25 -4.25
CA ILE A 221 -0.52 12.77 -3.46
C ILE A 221 0.60 13.11 -4.44
N TYR A 222 1.31 14.20 -4.18
CA TYR A 222 2.52 14.57 -4.89
C TYR A 222 3.53 15.22 -3.95
N LEU A 223 4.77 14.75 -3.96
CA LEU A 223 5.87 15.24 -3.14
C LEU A 223 7.14 15.56 -3.96
N GLY A 224 7.08 15.55 -5.28
CA GLY A 224 8.28 15.71 -6.14
C GLY A 224 9.00 17.05 -5.95
N ASP A 225 8.28 18.14 -5.68
CA ASP A 225 8.85 19.45 -5.37
C ASP A 225 9.39 19.58 -3.93
N ARG A 226 9.32 18.52 -3.14
CA ARG A 226 9.77 18.44 -1.74
C ARG A 226 10.81 17.35 -1.50
N MET A 227 11.54 16.97 -2.54
CA MET A 227 12.53 15.90 -2.48
C MET A 227 13.59 16.14 -1.37
N ASN A 228 13.97 17.37 -1.14
CA ASN A 228 14.91 17.77 -0.09
C ASN A 228 14.41 17.58 1.35
N GLU A 229 13.10 17.35 1.53
CA GLU A 229 12.49 17.10 2.84
C GLU A 229 12.31 15.59 3.12
N ILE A 230 12.54 14.72 2.12
CA ILE A 230 12.33 13.27 2.20
C ILE A 230 13.64 12.59 2.57
N HIS A 231 13.66 11.93 3.74
CA HIS A 231 14.83 11.21 4.27
C HIS A 231 14.55 9.73 4.51
N THR A 232 13.51 9.17 3.87
CA THR A 232 13.28 7.72 3.81
C THR A 232 14.16 7.11 2.72
N ASP A 233 14.39 5.78 2.78
CA ASP A 233 15.31 5.10 1.86
C ASP A 233 14.73 4.98 0.45
N PHE A 234 13.40 4.98 0.30
CA PHE A 234 12.75 4.98 -1.02
C PHE A 234 11.46 5.77 -1.07
N ILE A 235 11.06 6.13 -2.31
CA ILE A 235 9.78 6.71 -2.63
C ILE A 235 8.99 5.70 -3.46
N HIS A 236 7.76 5.42 -3.03
CA HIS A 236 6.84 4.53 -3.73
C HIS A 236 5.83 5.31 -4.55
N PHE A 237 5.69 4.95 -5.82
CA PHE A 237 4.72 5.50 -6.76
C PHE A 237 3.52 4.54 -6.86
N TYR A 238 2.33 5.03 -6.59
CA TYR A 238 1.10 4.26 -6.58
C TYR A 238 0.25 4.61 -7.82
N PHE A 239 0.64 4.06 -8.99
CA PHE A 239 -0.05 4.29 -10.26
C PHE A 239 -1.35 3.49 -10.35
N THR A 240 -2.45 4.15 -10.74
CA THR A 240 -3.81 3.59 -10.74
C THR A 240 -4.52 3.65 -12.08
N ASP A 241 -4.50 4.80 -12.75
CA ASP A 241 -5.19 5.08 -14.01
C ASP A 241 -4.37 5.98 -14.94
N GLU A 242 -3.11 6.21 -14.59
CA GLU A 242 -2.18 6.96 -15.41
C GLU A 242 -1.78 6.15 -16.65
N SER A 243 -1.75 6.83 -17.80
CA SER A 243 -1.18 6.31 -19.04
C SER A 243 0.36 6.26 -18.98
N LYS A 244 0.98 5.51 -19.88
CA LYS A 244 2.44 5.42 -20.00
C LYS A 244 3.11 6.81 -20.10
N ASN A 245 2.55 7.71 -20.91
CA ASN A 245 3.07 9.07 -21.09
C ASN A 245 2.95 9.91 -19.80
N GLU A 246 1.86 9.74 -19.04
CA GLU A 246 1.69 10.42 -17.74
C GLU A 246 2.70 9.89 -16.72
N VAL A 247 2.93 8.59 -16.68
CA VAL A 247 3.95 7.97 -15.83
C VAL A 247 5.34 8.55 -16.14
N GLU A 248 5.74 8.61 -17.41
CA GLU A 248 7.02 9.19 -17.84
C GLU A 248 7.15 10.65 -17.40
N LYS A 249 6.11 11.45 -17.61
CA LYS A 249 6.06 12.86 -17.16
C LYS A 249 6.23 12.98 -15.64
N ILE A 250 5.56 12.12 -14.86
CA ILE A 250 5.66 12.14 -13.40
C ILE A 250 7.08 11.78 -12.95
N ILE A 251 7.71 10.77 -13.57
CA ILE A 251 9.10 10.40 -13.30
C ILE A 251 10.03 11.60 -13.56
N ASP A 252 9.88 12.26 -14.69
CA ASP A 252 10.70 13.44 -15.06
C ASP A 252 10.51 14.59 -14.07
N MET A 253 9.30 14.80 -13.57
CA MET A 253 9.03 15.80 -12.55
C MET A 253 9.73 15.49 -11.22
N TYR A 254 9.81 14.22 -10.81
CA TYR A 254 10.57 13.80 -9.63
C TYR A 254 12.07 13.96 -9.80
N ASN A 255 12.60 13.64 -10.99
CA ASN A 255 14.02 13.80 -11.30
C ASN A 255 14.46 15.28 -11.34
N THR A 256 13.54 16.20 -11.64
CA THR A 256 13.82 17.64 -11.73
C THR A 256 13.30 18.44 -10.54
N SER A 257 12.68 17.79 -9.55
CA SER A 257 11.99 18.43 -8.42
C SER A 257 11.00 19.50 -8.85
N ALA A 258 10.29 19.28 -9.96
CA ALA A 258 9.36 20.22 -10.54
C ALA A 258 8.05 20.32 -9.74
N GLU A 259 7.36 21.46 -9.86
CA GLU A 259 6.00 21.61 -9.34
C GLU A 259 4.98 20.80 -10.17
N TYR A 260 3.95 20.26 -9.50
CA TYR A 260 2.88 19.54 -10.19
C TYR A 260 1.90 20.52 -10.84
N GLY A 261 1.74 20.41 -12.14
CA GLY A 261 0.92 21.36 -12.94
C GLY A 261 -0.60 21.19 -12.81
N GLU A 262 -1.08 20.20 -12.06
CA GLU A 262 -2.49 19.89 -11.88
C GLU A 262 -2.89 19.93 -10.40
N LYS A 263 -4.17 19.65 -10.10
CA LYS A 263 -4.63 19.50 -8.71
C LYS A 263 -3.99 18.30 -8.03
N TYR A 264 -3.38 18.54 -6.86
CA TYR A 264 -2.77 17.49 -6.03
C TYR A 264 -3.00 17.77 -4.55
N THR A 265 -2.61 16.83 -3.72
CA THR A 265 -2.62 16.96 -2.26
C THR A 265 -1.28 16.52 -1.67
N ARG A 266 -0.96 17.03 -0.49
CA ARG A 266 0.12 16.50 0.35
C ARG A 266 -0.37 15.37 1.27
N GLY A 267 -1.62 14.96 1.16
CA GLY A 267 -2.22 13.99 2.08
C GLY A 267 -2.14 14.48 3.53
N LEU A 268 -1.68 13.60 4.41
CA LEU A 268 -1.47 13.90 5.83
C LEU A 268 0.00 14.21 6.17
N TYR A 269 0.90 14.23 5.21
CA TYR A 269 2.34 14.40 5.43
C TYR A 269 2.71 15.72 6.13
N TYR A 270 1.89 16.76 6.02
CA TYR A 270 2.15 18.07 6.65
C TYR A 270 1.20 18.42 7.82
N ARG A 271 0.19 17.60 8.08
CA ARG A 271 -0.76 17.88 9.17
C ARG A 271 -1.01 16.70 10.10
N GLY A 272 -0.66 15.48 9.69
CA GLY A 272 -0.88 14.27 10.47
C GLY A 272 -2.35 13.91 10.68
N VAL A 273 -2.57 12.85 11.44
CA VAL A 273 -3.86 12.49 12.05
C VAL A 273 -3.87 13.10 13.44
N LEU A 274 -4.96 13.78 13.81
CA LEU A 274 -5.14 14.39 15.14
C LEU A 274 -5.34 13.33 16.21
#